data_63ea0dfd69de82550f9881176ee9d3a3
#
_entry.id   63ea0dfd69de82550f9881176ee9d3a3
#
_cell.length_a   1.000
_cell.length_b   1.000
_cell.length_c   1.000
_cell.angle_alpha   90.00
_cell.angle_beta   90.00
_cell.angle_gamma   90.00
#
_symmetry.space_group_name_H-M   'P 1'
#
loop_
_entity.id
_entity.type
_entity.pdbx_description
1 polymer ?
#
loop_
_entity_poly.entity_id
_entity_poly.type
_entity_poly.pdbx_seq_one_letter_code
_entity_poly.pdbx_strand_id
1 'polypeptide(L)'
;AAGKQARGRLAWLDISLPQRGVDGLAATIPAVFTLLTNKELTLPSFSVTSALPSLMNGGKDFSEWSKKDDLLYKTMRIPVEAILGRDGVGLADCAIAESRFEKGENISGRMLSLIPKVNEIRQRGTPDMEFAVGGLLARSQLASGQSEDARHTMVSLRAQFAERGLTRFLPNMDAMLCRMDLLNGELDSADAWYHEKAPRDPMHINVMKRYQYLTQAMVELADGRPDAARLTLAPLEAYVKNCARYIDSVHLHVLTAIALYRQKDDAWRGRLTQALETAAAYRFIRTISVYGTAVLPLLEELERVGSAKWHKQLMSEVRTQAAYYPNFLQPRLALSDTLTPMELQILHLVCADKSNAEIAEIMNIKLSTVKTHVSHILTKLDVKRRSEAKTAARKLRLVPEHL
;
A
#
# COMPACT_ATOMS: atom_id res chain seq x y z
N ALA A 1 -27.49 -23.48 31.48
CA ALA A 1 -27.61 -22.23 30.72
C ALA A 1 -26.30 -21.43 30.75
N ALA A 2 -25.80 -21.00 31.90
CA ALA A 2 -24.61 -20.16 32.06
C ALA A 2 -23.33 -20.72 31.37
N GLY A 3 -23.06 -22.03 31.56
CA GLY A 3 -21.87 -22.65 30.91
C GLY A 3 -21.97 -22.74 29.38
N LYS A 4 -23.18 -22.81 28.81
CA LYS A 4 -23.40 -22.74 27.36
C LYS A 4 -23.12 -21.35 26.83
N GLN A 5 -23.59 -20.30 27.53
CA GLN A 5 -23.36 -18.91 27.20
C GLN A 5 -21.88 -18.52 27.30
N ALA A 6 -21.20 -18.98 28.37
CA ALA A 6 -19.75 -18.73 28.51
C ALA A 6 -18.95 -19.34 27.37
N ARG A 7 -19.26 -20.58 26.95
CA ARG A 7 -18.61 -21.23 25.79
C ARG A 7 -18.89 -20.47 24.49
N GLY A 8 -20.11 -19.99 24.28
CA GLY A 8 -20.46 -19.18 23.11
C GLY A 8 -19.68 -17.87 23.07
N ARG A 9 -19.52 -17.17 24.19
CA ARG A 9 -18.70 -15.94 24.27
C ARG A 9 -17.21 -16.20 24.03
N LEU A 10 -16.67 -17.28 24.59
CA LEU A 10 -15.29 -17.68 24.35
C LEU A 10 -15.04 -18.02 22.86
N ALA A 11 -15.96 -18.77 22.25
CA ALA A 11 -15.87 -19.08 20.82
C ALA A 11 -15.98 -17.82 19.95
N TRP A 12 -16.82 -16.85 20.34
CA TRP A 12 -16.91 -15.56 19.66
C TRP A 12 -15.63 -14.74 19.78
N LEU A 13 -15.04 -14.67 20.98
CA LEU A 13 -13.76 -14.01 21.20
C LEU A 13 -12.65 -14.69 20.38
N ASP A 14 -12.61 -16.02 20.33
CA ASP A 14 -11.64 -16.76 19.54
C ASP A 14 -11.74 -16.46 18.04
N ILE A 15 -12.97 -16.34 17.51
CA ILE A 15 -13.22 -15.89 16.14
C ILE A 15 -12.72 -14.46 15.91
N SER A 16 -12.87 -13.58 16.90
CA SER A 16 -12.50 -12.16 16.76
C SER A 16 -11.00 -11.91 16.84
N LEU A 17 -10.19 -12.83 17.38
CA LEU A 17 -8.76 -12.64 17.52
C LEU A 17 -8.05 -12.55 16.16
N PRO A 18 -7.29 -11.47 15.88
CA PRO A 18 -6.59 -11.30 14.60
C PRO A 18 -5.55 -12.39 14.31
N GLN A 19 -4.98 -12.99 15.36
CA GLN A 19 -3.93 -14.01 15.28
C GLN A 19 -4.44 -15.36 14.73
N ARG A 20 -5.73 -15.61 14.79
CA ARG A 20 -6.33 -16.82 14.23
C ARG A 20 -6.65 -16.63 12.76
N GLY A 21 -6.17 -17.53 11.92
CA GLY A 21 -6.57 -17.60 10.51
C GLY A 21 -8.07 -17.84 10.35
N VAL A 22 -8.54 -17.90 9.12
CA VAL A 22 -9.95 -18.16 8.78
C VAL A 22 -10.28 -19.65 8.72
N ASP A 23 -9.30 -20.52 8.91
CA ASP A 23 -9.49 -21.97 8.95
C ASP A 23 -10.43 -22.36 10.07
N GLY A 24 -11.43 -23.13 9.75
CA GLY A 24 -12.46 -23.56 10.72
C GLY A 24 -13.54 -22.51 11.02
N LEU A 25 -13.46 -21.26 10.59
CA LEU A 25 -14.52 -20.26 10.82
C LEU A 25 -15.88 -20.73 10.30
N ALA A 26 -15.92 -21.35 9.12
CA ALA A 26 -17.15 -21.88 8.52
C ALA A 26 -17.83 -22.95 9.39
N ALA A 27 -17.05 -23.71 10.17
CA ALA A 27 -17.57 -24.69 11.14
C ALA A 27 -17.90 -24.04 12.49
N THR A 28 -17.11 -23.06 12.92
CA THR A 28 -17.24 -22.42 14.23
C THR A 28 -18.41 -21.44 14.30
N ILE A 29 -18.65 -20.68 13.22
CA ILE A 29 -19.75 -19.70 13.16
C ILE A 29 -21.12 -20.35 13.46
N PRO A 30 -21.55 -21.42 12.79
CA PRO A 30 -22.80 -22.08 13.12
C PRO A 30 -22.87 -22.60 14.56
N ALA A 31 -21.74 -23.11 15.07
CA ALA A 31 -21.66 -23.58 16.47
C ALA A 31 -21.83 -22.44 17.49
N VAL A 32 -21.22 -21.27 17.21
CA VAL A 32 -21.41 -20.06 18.05
C VAL A 32 -22.88 -19.67 18.10
N PHE A 33 -23.59 -19.72 16.96
CA PHE A 33 -25.01 -19.37 16.89
C PHE A 33 -25.88 -20.34 17.71
N THR A 34 -25.61 -21.65 17.61
CA THR A 34 -26.29 -22.65 18.39
C THR A 34 -26.08 -22.44 19.89
N LEU A 35 -24.92 -21.88 20.28
CA LEU A 35 -24.59 -21.62 21.68
C LEU A 35 -25.15 -20.27 22.17
N LEU A 36 -25.32 -19.27 21.29
CA LEU A 36 -25.79 -17.92 21.62
C LEU A 36 -27.29 -17.71 21.30
N THR A 37 -28.13 -18.68 21.56
CA THR A 37 -29.58 -18.68 21.24
C THR A 37 -30.42 -17.64 22.00
N ASN A 38 -29.84 -16.86 22.90
CA ASN A 38 -30.56 -15.85 23.66
C ASN A 38 -30.44 -14.47 23.04
N LYS A 39 -31.56 -13.88 22.64
CA LYS A 39 -31.66 -12.54 22.04
C LYS A 39 -31.17 -11.40 22.97
N GLU A 40 -30.97 -11.66 24.24
CA GLU A 40 -30.48 -10.70 25.24
C GLU A 40 -28.93 -10.55 25.26
N LEU A 41 -28.22 -11.40 24.54
CA LEU A 41 -26.76 -11.30 24.45
C LEU A 41 -26.37 -10.34 23.31
N THR A 42 -26.16 -9.08 23.67
CA THR A 42 -25.42 -8.16 22.79
C THR A 42 -23.97 -8.67 22.68
N LEU A 43 -23.62 -9.24 21.54
CA LEU A 43 -22.23 -9.53 21.21
C LEU A 43 -21.49 -8.19 21.11
N PRO A 44 -20.29 -8.08 21.67
CA PRO A 44 -19.48 -6.89 21.46
C PRO A 44 -19.23 -6.74 19.95
N SER A 45 -19.48 -5.54 19.42
CA SER A 45 -19.10 -5.20 18.06
C SER A 45 -17.58 -5.39 17.90
N PHE A 46 -17.16 -5.98 16.82
CA PHE A 46 -15.75 -6.08 16.50
C PHE A 46 -15.45 -5.41 15.16
N SER A 47 -14.23 -4.90 15.03
CA SER A 47 -13.81 -4.28 13.78
C SER A 47 -13.49 -5.36 12.74
N VAL A 48 -14.32 -5.51 11.70
CA VAL A 48 -14.09 -6.48 10.61
C VAL A 48 -12.85 -6.12 9.79
N THR A 49 -12.51 -4.84 9.71
CA THR A 49 -11.40 -4.35 8.87
C THR A 49 -10.18 -3.92 9.67
N SER A 50 -10.28 -3.76 10.99
CA SER A 50 -9.24 -3.13 11.82
C SER A 50 -8.84 -1.74 11.28
N ALA A 51 -9.82 -0.95 10.85
CA ALA A 51 -9.66 0.36 10.22
C ALA A 51 -8.79 0.35 8.94
N LEU A 52 -8.80 -0.75 8.18
CA LEU A 52 -8.12 -0.87 6.89
C LEU A 52 -9.09 -0.64 5.72
N PRO A 53 -8.59 -0.20 4.56
CA PRO A 53 -9.39 -0.02 3.34
C PRO A 53 -9.63 -1.35 2.60
N SER A 54 -9.79 -2.45 3.32
CA SER A 54 -9.90 -3.79 2.77
C SER A 54 -10.66 -4.70 3.72
N LEU A 55 -11.53 -5.51 3.17
CA LEU A 55 -12.21 -6.58 3.87
C LEU A 55 -11.42 -7.89 3.77
N MET A 56 -10.91 -8.21 2.56
CA MET A 56 -10.11 -9.40 2.30
C MET A 56 -8.81 -9.43 3.11
N ASN A 57 -8.21 -8.25 3.35
CA ASN A 57 -7.02 -8.07 4.17
C ASN A 57 -7.32 -7.16 5.37
N GLY A 58 -8.46 -7.33 5.99
CA GLY A 58 -8.94 -6.54 7.12
C GLY A 58 -8.43 -7.03 8.48
N GLY A 59 -9.33 -7.19 9.43
CA GLY A 59 -9.05 -7.76 10.76
C GLY A 59 -8.45 -9.16 10.67
N LYS A 60 -8.92 -9.95 9.70
CA LYS A 60 -8.33 -11.24 9.31
C LYS A 60 -7.94 -11.21 7.83
N ASP A 61 -7.13 -12.17 7.39
CA ASP A 61 -6.87 -12.43 5.99
C ASP A 61 -7.84 -13.51 5.48
N PHE A 62 -8.64 -13.16 4.47
CA PHE A 62 -9.66 -14.03 3.90
C PHE A 62 -9.22 -14.70 2.58
N SER A 63 -7.92 -14.78 2.31
CA SER A 63 -7.38 -15.42 1.09
C SER A 63 -7.89 -16.86 0.91
N GLU A 64 -7.96 -17.65 1.98
CA GLU A 64 -8.47 -19.02 1.91
C GLU A 64 -9.94 -19.07 1.44
N TRP A 65 -10.75 -18.11 1.83
CA TRP A 65 -12.15 -18.03 1.39
C TRP A 65 -12.27 -17.61 -0.08
N SER A 66 -11.31 -16.89 -0.60
CA SER A 66 -11.30 -16.49 -2.01
C SER A 66 -11.29 -17.67 -3.00
N LYS A 67 -10.79 -18.84 -2.58
CA LYS A 67 -10.80 -20.07 -3.37
C LYS A 67 -12.21 -20.57 -3.68
N LYS A 68 -13.19 -20.25 -2.83
CA LYS A 68 -14.59 -20.66 -2.90
C LYS A 68 -15.56 -19.48 -2.83
N ASP A 69 -15.13 -18.31 -3.27
CA ASP A 69 -15.86 -17.05 -3.11
C ASP A 69 -17.29 -17.06 -3.65
N ASP A 70 -17.55 -17.63 -4.85
CA ASP A 70 -18.91 -17.74 -5.40
C ASP A 70 -19.82 -18.64 -4.56
N LEU A 71 -19.29 -19.77 -4.08
CA LEU A 71 -20.05 -20.67 -3.23
C LEU A 71 -20.39 -20.00 -1.90
N LEU A 72 -19.38 -19.38 -1.27
CA LEU A 72 -19.54 -18.68 0.01
C LEU A 72 -20.50 -17.50 -0.13
N TYR A 73 -20.39 -16.71 -1.20
CA TYR A 73 -21.33 -15.62 -1.46
C TYR A 73 -22.78 -16.12 -1.55
N LYS A 74 -23.03 -17.20 -2.31
CA LYS A 74 -24.37 -17.76 -2.50
C LYS A 74 -24.97 -18.36 -1.21
N THR A 75 -24.13 -18.98 -0.39
CA THR A 75 -24.59 -19.74 0.80
C THR A 75 -24.54 -18.91 2.08
N MET A 76 -23.59 -17.99 2.22
CA MET A 76 -23.32 -17.28 3.47
C MET A 76 -23.85 -15.83 3.51
N ARG A 77 -24.23 -15.25 2.37
CA ARG A 77 -24.67 -13.85 2.30
C ARG A 77 -25.78 -13.55 3.33
N ILE A 78 -26.90 -14.25 3.27
CA ILE A 78 -28.04 -14.02 4.16
C ILE A 78 -27.72 -14.40 5.62
N PRO A 79 -27.17 -15.58 5.93
CA PRO A 79 -26.79 -15.94 7.28
C PRO A 79 -25.81 -14.94 7.92
N VAL A 80 -24.76 -14.54 7.19
CA VAL A 80 -23.71 -13.64 7.73
C VAL A 80 -24.28 -12.26 8.06
N GLU A 81 -25.09 -11.68 7.17
CA GLU A 81 -25.72 -10.39 7.43
C GLU A 81 -26.69 -10.45 8.64
N ALA A 82 -27.50 -11.51 8.73
CA ALA A 82 -28.43 -11.72 9.85
C ALA A 82 -27.70 -11.90 11.19
N ILE A 83 -26.55 -12.51 11.17
CA ILE A 83 -25.73 -12.91 12.30
C ILE A 83 -24.92 -11.75 12.86
N LEU A 84 -24.23 -11.02 11.95
CA LEU A 84 -23.34 -9.92 12.30
C LEU A 84 -24.13 -8.61 12.51
N GLY A 85 -25.42 -8.57 12.17
CA GLY A 85 -26.22 -7.37 12.31
C GLY A 85 -25.60 -6.18 11.58
N ARG A 86 -25.27 -5.11 12.33
CA ARG A 86 -24.67 -3.90 11.76
C ARG A 86 -23.31 -4.16 11.06
N ASP A 87 -22.51 -5.08 11.60
CA ASP A 87 -21.19 -5.43 11.03
C ASP A 87 -21.33 -6.23 9.74
N GLY A 88 -22.51 -6.83 9.47
CA GLY A 88 -22.80 -7.62 8.29
C GLY A 88 -23.31 -6.83 7.09
N VAL A 89 -23.82 -5.61 7.29
CA VAL A 89 -24.46 -4.83 6.21
C VAL A 89 -23.47 -4.56 5.08
N GLY A 90 -23.75 -5.15 3.90
CA GLY A 90 -22.91 -5.03 2.70
C GLY A 90 -21.62 -5.86 2.71
N LEU A 91 -21.36 -6.63 3.78
CA LEU A 91 -20.13 -7.39 3.95
C LEU A 91 -19.94 -8.43 2.83
N ALA A 92 -20.95 -9.23 2.56
CA ALA A 92 -20.84 -10.30 1.54
C ALA A 92 -20.65 -9.73 0.13
N ASP A 93 -21.36 -8.66 -0.22
CA ASP A 93 -21.24 -8.00 -1.52
C ASP A 93 -19.85 -7.35 -1.69
N CYS A 94 -19.32 -6.72 -0.65
CA CYS A 94 -17.97 -6.15 -0.64
C CYS A 94 -16.91 -7.26 -0.73
N ALA A 95 -17.03 -8.34 0.04
CA ALA A 95 -16.09 -9.44 0.05
C ALA A 95 -15.95 -10.12 -1.32
N ILE A 96 -17.08 -10.40 -2.01
CA ILE A 96 -17.02 -11.00 -3.34
C ILE A 96 -16.46 -10.03 -4.38
N ALA A 97 -16.81 -8.75 -4.30
CA ALA A 97 -16.27 -7.73 -5.20
C ALA A 97 -14.74 -7.59 -5.02
N GLU A 98 -14.27 -7.54 -3.78
CA GLU A 98 -12.84 -7.42 -3.48
C GLU A 98 -12.07 -8.69 -3.87
N SER A 99 -12.60 -9.89 -3.58
CA SER A 99 -11.99 -11.16 -4.04
C SER A 99 -11.79 -11.19 -5.55
N ARG A 100 -12.78 -10.73 -6.32
CA ARG A 100 -12.70 -10.64 -7.78
C ARG A 100 -11.72 -9.58 -8.25
N PHE A 101 -11.69 -8.44 -7.56
CA PHE A 101 -10.73 -7.38 -7.80
C PHE A 101 -9.30 -7.90 -7.63
N GLU A 102 -8.99 -8.57 -6.52
CA GLU A 102 -7.64 -9.12 -6.26
C GLU A 102 -7.21 -10.13 -7.33
N LYS A 103 -8.14 -10.85 -7.92
CA LYS A 103 -7.89 -11.77 -9.05
C LYS A 103 -7.73 -11.08 -10.40
N GLY A 104 -7.75 -9.76 -10.45
CA GLY A 104 -7.61 -8.97 -11.69
C GLY A 104 -8.85 -9.00 -12.57
N GLU A 105 -10.02 -9.34 -12.02
CA GLU A 105 -11.27 -9.32 -12.75
C GLU A 105 -11.86 -7.89 -12.80
N ASN A 106 -12.62 -7.60 -13.84
CA ASN A 106 -13.38 -6.36 -13.92
C ASN A 106 -14.57 -6.42 -12.95
N ILE A 107 -14.57 -5.51 -11.99
CA ILE A 107 -15.60 -5.43 -10.95
C ILE A 107 -16.58 -4.25 -11.14
N SER A 108 -16.55 -3.54 -12.27
CA SER A 108 -17.39 -2.36 -12.51
C SER A 108 -18.87 -2.64 -12.28
N GLY A 109 -19.39 -3.76 -12.76
CA GLY A 109 -20.78 -4.15 -12.51
C GLY A 109 -21.11 -4.41 -11.05
N ARG A 110 -20.14 -4.93 -10.26
CA ARG A 110 -20.30 -5.14 -8.81
C ARG A 110 -20.23 -3.83 -8.06
N MET A 111 -19.36 -2.90 -8.48
CA MET A 111 -19.28 -1.55 -7.90
C MET A 111 -20.58 -0.77 -8.13
N LEU A 112 -21.17 -0.88 -9.31
CA LEU A 112 -22.48 -0.29 -9.58
C LEU A 112 -23.59 -0.81 -8.65
N SER A 113 -23.46 -2.06 -8.17
CA SER A 113 -24.38 -2.65 -7.19
C SER A 113 -24.05 -2.26 -5.75
N LEU A 114 -22.77 -1.97 -5.44
CA LEU A 114 -22.31 -1.59 -4.10
C LEU A 114 -22.51 -0.10 -3.80
N ILE A 115 -22.31 0.78 -4.78
CA ILE A 115 -22.42 2.24 -4.59
C ILE A 115 -23.79 2.64 -4.01
N PRO A 116 -24.93 2.15 -4.50
CA PRO A 116 -26.23 2.46 -3.88
C PRO A 116 -26.36 1.98 -2.43
N LYS A 117 -25.65 0.91 -2.07
CA LYS A 117 -25.64 0.37 -0.70
C LYS A 117 -24.78 1.18 0.29
N VAL A 118 -23.94 2.09 -0.20
CA VAL A 118 -23.12 2.95 0.68
C VAL A 118 -24.01 3.75 1.64
N ASN A 119 -25.15 4.27 1.18
CA ASN A 119 -26.08 4.97 2.04
C ASN A 119 -26.71 4.05 3.09
N GLU A 120 -27.05 2.83 2.74
CA GLU A 120 -27.52 1.82 3.69
C GLU A 120 -26.45 1.46 4.70
N ILE A 121 -25.21 1.23 4.26
CA ILE A 121 -24.06 0.96 5.12
C ILE A 121 -23.84 2.12 6.09
N ARG A 122 -23.93 3.37 5.62
CA ARG A 122 -23.77 4.56 6.46
C ARG A 122 -24.85 4.69 7.53
N GLN A 123 -26.09 4.35 7.21
CA GLN A 123 -27.22 4.48 8.13
C GLN A 123 -27.34 3.27 9.09
N ARG A 124 -27.14 2.07 8.61
CA ARG A 124 -27.43 0.82 9.31
C ARG A 124 -26.20 -0.04 9.62
N GLY A 125 -25.11 0.16 8.88
CA GLY A 125 -23.86 -0.58 9.01
C GLY A 125 -22.86 0.07 9.95
N THR A 126 -21.59 -0.19 9.70
CA THR A 126 -20.46 0.33 10.47
C THR A 126 -19.52 1.17 9.62
N PRO A 127 -18.77 2.11 10.22
CA PRO A 127 -17.72 2.86 9.52
C PRO A 127 -16.65 1.98 8.89
N ASP A 128 -16.39 0.80 9.46
CA ASP A 128 -15.47 -0.19 8.91
C ASP A 128 -15.89 -0.62 7.50
N MET A 129 -17.17 -0.93 7.31
CA MET A 129 -17.71 -1.31 6.01
C MET A 129 -17.75 -0.14 5.03
N GLU A 130 -18.07 1.06 5.51
CA GLU A 130 -18.04 2.28 4.68
C GLU A 130 -16.61 2.52 4.16
N PHE A 131 -15.59 2.38 5.02
CA PHE A 131 -14.20 2.52 4.61
C PHE A 131 -13.74 1.40 3.68
N ALA A 132 -14.12 0.14 3.90
CA ALA A 132 -13.78 -0.97 3.02
C ALA A 132 -14.33 -0.77 1.60
N VAL A 133 -15.61 -0.36 1.47
CA VAL A 133 -16.23 -0.10 0.16
C VAL A 133 -15.61 1.11 -0.52
N GLY A 134 -15.38 2.22 0.20
CA GLY A 134 -14.70 3.40 -0.34
C GLY A 134 -13.25 3.09 -0.76
N GLY A 135 -12.53 2.31 0.03
CA GLY A 135 -11.20 1.85 -0.29
C GLY A 135 -11.15 0.93 -1.52
N LEU A 136 -12.12 0.03 -1.68
CA LEU A 136 -12.24 -0.82 -2.87
C LEU A 136 -12.55 0.01 -4.12
N LEU A 137 -13.45 1.00 -4.00
CA LEU A 137 -13.76 1.92 -5.10
C LEU A 137 -12.51 2.66 -5.55
N ALA A 138 -11.80 3.30 -4.63
CA ALA A 138 -10.58 4.04 -4.95
C ALA A 138 -9.50 3.13 -5.56
N ARG A 139 -9.30 1.91 -5.03
CA ARG A 139 -8.36 0.93 -5.62
C ARG A 139 -8.78 0.49 -7.03
N SER A 140 -10.10 0.35 -7.28
CA SER A 140 -10.62 0.01 -8.62
C SER A 140 -10.39 1.15 -9.62
N GLN A 141 -10.57 2.40 -9.19
CA GLN A 141 -10.28 3.59 -9.99
C GLN A 141 -8.78 3.67 -10.32
N LEU A 142 -7.89 3.48 -9.33
CA LEU A 142 -6.44 3.42 -9.56
C LEU A 142 -6.06 2.31 -10.54
N ALA A 143 -6.65 1.12 -10.41
CA ALA A 143 -6.39 0.01 -11.31
C ALA A 143 -6.83 0.27 -12.76
N SER A 144 -7.67 1.28 -12.97
CA SER A 144 -8.15 1.73 -14.28
C SER A 144 -7.45 3.02 -14.76
N GLY A 145 -6.43 3.50 -14.06
CA GLY A 145 -5.71 4.73 -14.39
C GLY A 145 -6.43 6.03 -14.02
N GLN A 146 -7.53 5.94 -13.26
CA GLN A 146 -8.36 7.09 -12.83
C GLN A 146 -7.87 7.64 -11.48
N SER A 147 -6.64 8.16 -11.44
CA SER A 147 -5.99 8.55 -10.19
C SER A 147 -6.67 9.74 -9.51
N GLU A 148 -7.15 10.73 -10.27
CA GLU A 148 -7.86 11.90 -9.75
C GLU A 148 -9.21 11.51 -9.11
N ASP A 149 -9.98 10.63 -9.75
CA ASP A 149 -11.24 10.12 -9.19
C ASP A 149 -11.00 9.35 -7.89
N ALA A 150 -9.95 8.53 -7.87
CA ALA A 150 -9.56 7.79 -6.68
C ALA A 150 -9.17 8.73 -5.52
N ARG A 151 -8.38 9.77 -5.83
CA ARG A 151 -7.99 10.79 -4.86
C ARG A 151 -9.21 11.55 -4.33
N HIS A 152 -10.09 12.00 -5.21
CA HIS A 152 -11.33 12.69 -4.82
C HIS A 152 -12.20 11.79 -3.91
N THR A 153 -12.37 10.52 -4.26
CA THR A 153 -13.10 9.54 -3.45
C THR A 153 -12.52 9.46 -2.04
N MET A 154 -11.20 9.35 -1.91
CA MET A 154 -10.55 9.17 -0.61
C MET A 154 -10.51 10.46 0.22
N VAL A 155 -10.24 11.61 -0.41
CA VAL A 155 -10.26 12.93 0.27
C VAL A 155 -11.65 13.23 0.81
N SER A 156 -12.71 13.01 0.01
CA SER A 156 -14.09 13.22 0.43
C SER A 156 -14.47 12.30 1.58
N LEU A 157 -14.12 11.02 1.49
CA LEU A 157 -14.41 10.05 2.56
C LEU A 157 -13.67 10.41 3.86
N ARG A 158 -12.39 10.81 3.76
CA ARG A 158 -11.58 11.24 4.90
C ARG A 158 -12.19 12.45 5.61
N ALA A 159 -12.65 13.47 4.85
CA ALA A 159 -13.30 14.64 5.42
C ALA A 159 -14.56 14.26 6.19
N GLN A 160 -15.43 13.44 5.60
CA GLN A 160 -16.66 12.95 6.26
C GLN A 160 -16.36 12.17 7.55
N PHE A 161 -15.29 11.35 7.55
CA PHE A 161 -14.87 10.59 8.75
C PHE A 161 -14.32 11.51 9.84
N ALA A 162 -13.57 12.56 9.46
CA ALA A 162 -13.05 13.55 10.40
C ALA A 162 -14.21 14.35 11.04
N GLU A 163 -15.17 14.83 10.26
CA GLU A 163 -16.35 15.53 10.74
C GLU A 163 -17.20 14.70 11.72
N ARG A 164 -17.25 13.39 11.49
CA ARG A 164 -17.98 12.44 12.37
C ARG A 164 -17.16 11.98 13.57
N GLY A 165 -15.94 12.51 13.77
CA GLY A 165 -15.05 12.11 14.88
C GLY A 165 -14.49 10.69 14.77
N LEU A 166 -14.50 10.07 13.59
CA LEU A 166 -14.04 8.71 13.35
C LEU A 166 -12.52 8.65 13.17
N THR A 167 -11.78 9.18 14.15
CA THR A 167 -10.33 9.46 14.07
C THR A 167 -9.47 8.21 13.89
N ARG A 168 -9.93 7.03 14.34
CA ARG A 168 -9.16 5.77 14.22
C ARG A 168 -8.86 5.34 12.78
N PHE A 169 -9.65 5.84 11.80
CA PHE A 169 -9.47 5.51 10.39
C PHE A 169 -8.50 6.44 9.66
N LEU A 170 -8.39 7.69 10.14
CA LEU A 170 -7.65 8.75 9.45
C LEU A 170 -6.19 8.39 9.14
N PRO A 171 -5.42 7.73 10.04
CA PRO A 171 -4.04 7.37 9.73
C PRO A 171 -3.90 6.43 8.52
N ASN A 172 -4.82 5.47 8.33
CA ASN A 172 -4.79 4.57 7.17
C ASN A 172 -5.35 5.24 5.90
N MET A 173 -6.27 6.20 6.03
CA MET A 173 -6.70 7.03 4.91
C MET A 173 -5.57 7.95 4.44
N ASP A 174 -4.83 8.57 5.36
CA ASP A 174 -3.65 9.38 5.05
C ASP A 174 -2.55 8.54 4.38
N ALA A 175 -2.32 7.31 4.84
CA ALA A 175 -1.39 6.38 4.20
C ALA A 175 -1.85 5.98 2.78
N MET A 176 -3.16 5.84 2.56
CA MET A 176 -3.71 5.55 1.23
C MET A 176 -3.54 6.74 0.28
N LEU A 177 -3.75 7.97 0.75
CA LEU A 177 -3.47 9.19 -0.01
C LEU A 177 -1.98 9.29 -0.36
N CYS A 178 -1.08 9.02 0.60
CA CYS A 178 0.36 8.95 0.34
C CYS A 178 0.72 7.93 -0.77
N ARG A 179 0.08 6.76 -0.81
CA ARG A 179 0.29 5.81 -1.91
C ARG A 179 -0.18 6.35 -3.26
N MET A 180 -1.25 7.16 -3.28
CA MET A 180 -1.70 7.85 -4.50
C MET A 180 -0.70 8.93 -4.93
N ASP A 181 -0.13 9.67 -3.98
CA ASP A 181 0.94 10.64 -4.25
C ASP A 181 2.16 9.94 -4.88
N LEU A 182 2.57 8.78 -4.33
CA LEU A 182 3.64 7.96 -4.90
C LEU A 182 3.33 7.45 -6.33
N LEU A 183 2.08 7.03 -6.60
CA LEU A 183 1.66 6.60 -7.94
C LEU A 183 1.76 7.73 -8.94
N ASN A 184 1.40 8.94 -8.57
CA ASN A 184 1.48 10.13 -9.40
C ASN A 184 2.89 10.73 -9.50
N GLY A 185 3.85 10.23 -8.70
CA GLY A 185 5.21 10.78 -8.63
C GLY A 185 5.31 12.07 -7.80
N GLU A 186 4.32 12.35 -6.97
CA GLU A 186 4.27 13.50 -6.06
C GLU A 186 5.09 13.23 -4.79
N LEU A 187 6.41 13.13 -4.95
CA LEU A 187 7.32 12.67 -3.90
C LEU A 187 7.41 13.64 -2.71
N ASP A 188 7.21 14.94 -2.92
CA ASP A 188 7.24 15.92 -1.83
C ASP A 188 6.05 15.72 -0.86
N SER A 189 4.86 15.40 -1.39
CA SER A 189 3.67 15.08 -0.58
C SER A 189 3.85 13.78 0.19
N ALA A 190 4.44 12.76 -0.45
CA ALA A 190 4.75 11.49 0.20
C ALA A 190 5.79 11.66 1.31
N ASP A 191 6.80 12.50 1.11
CA ASP A 191 7.85 12.83 2.09
C ASP A 191 7.27 13.59 3.30
N ALA A 192 6.35 14.53 3.06
CA ALA A 192 5.62 15.21 4.13
C ALA A 192 4.84 14.21 5.00
N TRP A 193 4.13 13.25 4.37
CA TRP A 193 3.46 12.18 5.12
C TRP A 193 4.45 11.34 5.93
N TYR A 194 5.60 10.99 5.33
CA TYR A 194 6.65 10.21 5.98
C TYR A 194 7.16 10.90 7.26
N HIS A 195 7.45 12.20 7.18
CA HIS A 195 7.98 12.97 8.31
C HIS A 195 6.94 13.29 9.38
N GLU A 196 5.68 13.49 9.01
CA GLU A 196 4.65 13.94 9.95
C GLU A 196 3.84 12.79 10.55
N LYS A 197 3.57 11.72 9.77
CA LYS A 197 2.52 10.74 10.08
C LYS A 197 2.99 9.28 10.09
N ALA A 198 4.12 8.94 9.46
CA ALA A 198 4.60 7.57 9.44
C ALA A 198 4.94 7.05 10.84
N PRO A 199 4.79 5.75 11.10
CA PRO A 199 5.17 5.15 12.37
C PRO A 199 6.67 5.36 12.65
N ARG A 200 7.02 5.78 13.88
CA ARG A 200 8.41 6.13 14.24
C ARG A 200 9.09 5.14 15.17
N ASP A 201 8.37 4.16 15.68
CA ASP A 201 8.93 3.18 16.62
C ASP A 201 9.28 1.87 15.89
N PRO A 202 10.56 1.65 15.55
CA PRO A 202 10.99 0.42 14.89
C PRO A 202 11.16 -0.75 15.87
N MET A 203 11.19 -0.48 17.18
CA MET A 203 11.43 -1.50 18.21
C MET A 203 10.12 -2.19 18.66
N HIS A 204 9.00 -1.48 18.60
CA HIS A 204 7.70 -1.98 19.05
C HIS A 204 6.67 -1.88 17.94
N ILE A 205 6.59 -2.94 17.13
CA ILE A 205 5.61 -2.98 16.04
C ILE A 205 4.20 -3.03 16.58
N ASN A 206 3.42 -2.03 16.20
CA ASN A 206 1.99 -2.08 16.32
C ASN A 206 1.39 -2.67 15.03
N VAL A 207 0.99 -3.94 15.08
CA VAL A 207 0.43 -4.67 13.93
C VAL A 207 -0.83 -4.00 13.34
N MET A 208 -1.51 -3.17 14.12
CA MET A 208 -2.65 -2.37 13.63
C MET A 208 -2.20 -1.28 12.64
N LYS A 209 -0.92 -0.91 12.66
CA LYS A 209 -0.30 0.07 11.74
C LYS A 209 0.40 -0.59 10.54
N ARG A 210 0.21 -1.91 10.30
CA ARG A 210 0.90 -2.63 9.21
C ARG A 210 0.73 -1.98 7.84
N TYR A 211 -0.44 -1.41 7.55
CA TYR A 211 -0.69 -0.69 6.30
C TYR A 211 0.21 0.55 6.17
N GLN A 212 0.44 1.25 7.28
CA GLN A 212 1.31 2.42 7.35
C GLN A 212 2.79 2.02 7.20
N TYR A 213 3.24 0.92 7.83
CA TYR A 213 4.62 0.41 7.64
C TYR A 213 4.90 0.00 6.20
N LEU A 214 3.95 -0.67 5.54
CA LEU A 214 4.08 -0.99 4.11
C LEU A 214 4.16 0.29 3.25
N THR A 215 3.38 1.32 3.59
CA THR A 215 3.44 2.62 2.91
C THR A 215 4.76 3.35 3.17
N GLN A 216 5.25 3.31 4.41
CA GLN A 216 6.56 3.86 4.79
C GLN A 216 7.68 3.24 3.97
N ALA A 217 7.71 1.91 3.83
CA ALA A 217 8.69 1.23 2.99
C ALA A 217 8.60 1.64 1.51
N MET A 218 7.40 1.94 1.00
CA MET A 218 7.24 2.47 -0.35
C MET A 218 7.86 3.87 -0.49
N VAL A 219 7.66 4.76 0.48
CA VAL A 219 8.30 6.09 0.48
C VAL A 219 9.82 5.94 0.55
N GLU A 220 10.33 5.09 1.41
CA GLU A 220 11.76 4.83 1.56
C GLU A 220 12.39 4.30 0.26
N LEU A 221 11.67 3.44 -0.48
CA LEU A 221 12.08 2.99 -1.80
C LEU A 221 12.06 4.14 -2.83
N ALA A 222 11.03 4.97 -2.84
CA ALA A 222 10.94 6.13 -3.73
C ALA A 222 12.03 7.17 -3.47
N ASP A 223 12.49 7.27 -2.21
CA ASP A 223 13.64 8.11 -1.82
C ASP A 223 15.02 7.47 -2.12
N GLY A 224 15.06 6.27 -2.72
CA GLY A 224 16.31 5.58 -2.98
C GLY A 224 16.99 5.02 -1.72
N ARG A 225 16.22 4.73 -0.67
CA ARG A 225 16.71 4.19 0.61
C ARG A 225 16.27 2.72 0.82
N PRO A 226 16.76 1.75 0.01
CA PRO A 226 16.33 0.36 0.09
C PRO A 226 16.68 -0.32 1.43
N ASP A 227 17.78 0.09 2.09
CA ASP A 227 18.13 -0.43 3.42
C ASP A 227 17.10 -0.03 4.47
N ALA A 228 16.64 1.22 4.46
CA ALA A 228 15.60 1.69 5.35
C ALA A 228 14.30 0.92 5.14
N ALA A 229 13.89 0.71 3.89
CA ALA A 229 12.71 -0.07 3.54
C ALA A 229 12.79 -1.51 4.09
N ARG A 230 13.95 -2.16 3.97
CA ARG A 230 14.16 -3.50 4.54
C ARG A 230 14.05 -3.51 6.06
N LEU A 231 14.63 -2.52 6.73
CA LEU A 231 14.53 -2.39 8.19
C LEU A 231 13.10 -2.17 8.65
N THR A 232 12.32 -1.36 7.93
CA THR A 232 10.90 -1.13 8.19
C THR A 232 10.05 -2.40 8.01
N LEU A 233 10.39 -3.24 7.01
CA LEU A 233 9.63 -4.44 6.68
C LEU A 233 9.98 -5.65 7.55
N ALA A 234 11.25 -5.81 7.96
CA ALA A 234 11.76 -7.00 8.64
C ALA A 234 10.92 -7.43 9.86
N PRO A 235 10.50 -6.52 10.74
CA PRO A 235 9.72 -6.91 11.90
C PRO A 235 8.31 -7.41 11.57
N LEU A 236 7.74 -7.08 10.41
CA LEU A 236 6.43 -7.58 9.98
C LEU A 236 6.47 -9.06 9.57
N GLU A 237 7.64 -9.61 9.23
CA GLU A 237 7.77 -10.96 8.69
C GLU A 237 7.24 -12.04 9.64
N ALA A 238 7.62 -11.98 10.90
CA ALA A 238 7.13 -12.91 11.92
C ALA A 238 5.61 -12.82 12.13
N TYR A 239 5.08 -11.60 12.16
CA TYR A 239 3.63 -11.38 12.30
C TYR A 239 2.86 -11.94 11.11
N VAL A 240 3.28 -11.62 9.88
CA VAL A 240 2.64 -12.07 8.65
C VAL A 240 2.58 -13.59 8.59
N LYS A 241 3.69 -14.27 8.93
CA LYS A 241 3.77 -15.73 8.97
C LYS A 241 2.88 -16.33 10.07
N ASN A 242 3.00 -15.83 11.30
CA ASN A 242 2.33 -16.42 12.46
C ASN A 242 0.81 -16.18 12.45
N CYS A 243 0.34 -15.14 11.75
CA CYS A 243 -1.07 -14.79 11.66
C CYS A 243 -1.72 -15.17 10.32
N ALA A 244 -1.05 -16.00 9.51
CA ALA A 244 -1.53 -16.44 8.17
C ALA A 244 -2.01 -15.26 7.31
N ARG A 245 -1.20 -14.17 7.22
CA ARG A 245 -1.52 -12.95 6.49
C ARG A 245 -0.98 -13.03 5.07
N TYR A 246 -1.66 -13.76 4.18
CA TYR A 246 -1.17 -14.06 2.83
C TYR A 246 -1.07 -12.83 1.92
N ILE A 247 -2.06 -11.93 1.96
CA ILE A 247 -2.02 -10.67 1.17
C ILE A 247 -0.88 -9.77 1.66
N ASP A 248 -0.75 -9.57 2.98
CA ASP A 248 0.35 -8.80 3.55
C ASP A 248 1.71 -9.47 3.24
N SER A 249 1.76 -10.82 3.21
CA SER A 249 2.96 -11.58 2.83
C SER A 249 3.41 -11.28 1.40
N VAL A 250 2.47 -11.25 0.46
CA VAL A 250 2.78 -10.89 -0.94
C VAL A 250 3.35 -9.47 -1.00
N HIS A 251 2.70 -8.49 -0.38
CA HIS A 251 3.18 -7.10 -0.36
C HIS A 251 4.57 -6.98 0.27
N LEU A 252 4.77 -7.62 1.41
CA LEU A 252 6.06 -7.62 2.12
C LEU A 252 7.19 -8.21 1.26
N HIS A 253 6.96 -9.37 0.66
CA HIS A 253 7.97 -10.03 -0.16
C HIS A 253 8.26 -9.28 -1.47
N VAL A 254 7.25 -8.67 -2.12
CA VAL A 254 7.45 -7.84 -3.31
C VAL A 254 8.29 -6.60 -2.97
N LEU A 255 7.95 -5.87 -1.91
CA LEU A 255 8.70 -4.68 -1.49
C LEU A 255 10.15 -5.05 -1.08
N THR A 256 10.33 -6.16 -0.37
CA THR A 256 11.66 -6.66 -0.01
C THR A 256 12.45 -7.06 -1.27
N ALA A 257 11.81 -7.70 -2.24
CA ALA A 257 12.46 -8.05 -3.52
C ALA A 257 12.89 -6.81 -4.29
N ILE A 258 12.04 -5.78 -4.37
CA ILE A 258 12.40 -4.49 -5.01
C ILE A 258 13.60 -3.84 -4.31
N ALA A 259 13.63 -3.85 -2.97
CA ALA A 259 14.74 -3.30 -2.20
C ALA A 259 16.06 -4.04 -2.49
N LEU A 260 16.05 -5.38 -2.44
CA LEU A 260 17.21 -6.22 -2.72
C LEU A 260 17.69 -6.09 -4.18
N TYR A 261 16.77 -6.06 -5.15
CA TYR A 261 17.10 -5.85 -6.56
C TYR A 261 17.87 -4.54 -6.78
N ARG A 262 17.44 -3.45 -6.13
CA ARG A 262 18.14 -2.15 -6.18
C ARG A 262 19.51 -2.17 -5.53
N GLN A 263 19.72 -3.06 -4.54
CA GLN A 263 21.01 -3.30 -3.89
C GLN A 263 21.91 -4.26 -4.68
N LYS A 264 21.43 -4.79 -5.81
CA LYS A 264 22.10 -5.83 -6.60
C LYS A 264 22.38 -7.12 -5.80
N ASP A 265 21.48 -7.43 -4.84
CA ASP A 265 21.52 -8.62 -4.01
C ASP A 265 20.61 -9.69 -4.61
N ASP A 266 21.18 -10.79 -5.08
CA ASP A 266 20.45 -11.88 -5.78
C ASP A 266 19.38 -12.57 -4.92
N ALA A 267 19.37 -12.36 -3.61
CA ALA A 267 18.34 -12.86 -2.72
C ALA A 267 16.92 -12.33 -3.09
N TRP A 268 16.83 -11.27 -3.92
CA TRP A 268 15.56 -10.77 -4.43
C TRP A 268 14.76 -11.85 -5.17
N ARG A 269 15.44 -12.79 -5.87
CA ARG A 269 14.80 -13.87 -6.63
C ARG A 269 13.96 -14.76 -5.72
N GLY A 270 14.53 -15.19 -4.61
CA GLY A 270 13.85 -16.01 -3.62
C GLY A 270 12.64 -15.27 -2.98
N ARG A 271 12.80 -13.99 -2.69
CA ARG A 271 11.70 -13.19 -2.13
C ARG A 271 10.55 -13.00 -3.12
N LEU A 272 10.85 -12.68 -4.38
CA LEU A 272 9.82 -12.54 -5.41
C LEU A 272 9.14 -13.88 -5.70
N THR A 273 9.87 -14.98 -5.75
CA THR A 273 9.31 -16.32 -5.93
C THR A 273 8.29 -16.65 -4.84
N GLN A 274 8.59 -16.40 -3.58
CA GLN A 274 7.66 -16.60 -2.46
C GLN A 274 6.37 -15.77 -2.62
N ALA A 275 6.49 -14.50 -3.06
CA ALA A 275 5.34 -13.66 -3.35
C ALA A 275 4.48 -14.23 -4.48
N LEU A 276 5.12 -14.66 -5.58
CA LEU A 276 4.44 -15.21 -6.75
C LEU A 276 3.76 -16.55 -6.46
N GLU A 277 4.40 -17.45 -5.72
CA GLU A 277 3.81 -18.73 -5.29
C GLU A 277 2.55 -18.51 -4.46
N THR A 278 2.63 -17.59 -3.47
CA THR A 278 1.49 -17.24 -2.64
C THR A 278 0.36 -16.62 -3.49
N ALA A 279 0.67 -15.65 -4.33
CA ALA A 279 -0.33 -15.00 -5.18
C ALA A 279 -0.95 -15.97 -6.19
N ALA A 280 -0.17 -16.88 -6.80
CA ALA A 280 -0.65 -17.90 -7.74
C ALA A 280 -1.60 -18.89 -7.06
N ALA A 281 -1.32 -19.30 -5.82
CA ALA A 281 -2.17 -20.23 -5.05
C ALA A 281 -3.61 -19.69 -4.86
N TYR A 282 -3.77 -18.36 -4.73
CA TYR A 282 -5.04 -17.67 -4.61
C TYR A 282 -5.52 -17.02 -5.91
N ARG A 283 -4.75 -17.12 -6.98
CA ARG A 283 -4.95 -16.44 -8.27
C ARG A 283 -4.98 -14.91 -8.16
N PHE A 284 -4.31 -14.35 -7.16
CA PHE A 284 -4.23 -12.92 -6.98
C PHE A 284 -3.32 -12.28 -8.03
N ILE A 285 -3.77 -11.19 -8.60
CA ILE A 285 -3.08 -10.37 -9.61
C ILE A 285 -2.78 -8.98 -9.05
N ARG A 286 -3.79 -8.33 -8.43
CA ARG A 286 -3.69 -6.93 -7.99
C ARG A 286 -2.66 -6.72 -6.90
N THR A 287 -2.47 -7.69 -6.00
CA THR A 287 -1.44 -7.65 -4.94
C THR A 287 -0.02 -7.48 -5.48
N ILE A 288 0.24 -7.86 -6.74
CA ILE A 288 1.54 -7.72 -7.40
C ILE A 288 1.48 -6.59 -8.44
N SER A 289 0.44 -6.55 -9.28
CA SER A 289 0.38 -5.61 -10.39
C SER A 289 0.35 -4.14 -9.94
N VAL A 290 -0.11 -3.85 -8.74
CA VAL A 290 -0.08 -2.51 -8.14
C VAL A 290 1.34 -1.90 -8.08
N TYR A 291 2.38 -2.75 -8.10
CA TYR A 291 3.78 -2.31 -8.10
C TYR A 291 4.32 -1.97 -9.50
N GLY A 292 3.56 -2.22 -10.56
CA GLY A 292 3.78 -1.75 -11.93
C GLY A 292 5.25 -1.64 -12.33
N THR A 293 5.69 -0.41 -12.55
CA THR A 293 7.05 -0.05 -12.99
C THR A 293 8.15 -0.60 -12.07
N ALA A 294 7.90 -0.66 -10.76
CA ALA A 294 8.91 -1.09 -9.80
C ALA A 294 9.16 -2.59 -9.81
N VAL A 295 8.15 -3.41 -10.13
CA VAL A 295 8.26 -4.88 -10.13
C VAL A 295 8.47 -5.47 -11.52
N LEU A 296 8.13 -4.74 -12.58
CA LEU A 296 8.21 -5.22 -13.97
C LEU A 296 9.60 -5.76 -14.35
N PRO A 297 10.74 -5.04 -14.10
CA PRO A 297 12.06 -5.55 -14.43
C PRO A 297 12.38 -6.88 -13.74
N LEU A 298 11.99 -7.01 -12.47
CA LEU A 298 12.22 -8.23 -11.69
C LEU A 298 11.45 -9.43 -12.28
N LEU A 299 10.20 -9.19 -12.73
CA LEU A 299 9.38 -10.24 -13.34
C LEU A 299 9.88 -10.66 -14.73
N GLU A 300 10.52 -9.76 -15.47
CA GLU A 300 11.11 -10.06 -16.78
C GLU A 300 12.42 -10.85 -16.65
N GLU A 301 13.14 -10.71 -15.54
CA GLU A 301 14.36 -11.47 -15.26
C GLU A 301 14.10 -12.82 -14.56
N LEU A 302 12.93 -13.01 -13.93
CA LEU A 302 12.65 -14.20 -13.16
C LEU A 302 12.00 -15.28 -14.03
N GLU A 303 12.36 -16.54 -13.77
CA GLU A 303 11.67 -17.68 -14.37
C GLU A 303 10.18 -17.70 -13.97
N ARG A 304 9.35 -18.18 -14.89
CA ARG A 304 7.91 -18.23 -14.70
C ARG A 304 7.52 -19.05 -13.47
N VAL A 305 6.76 -18.43 -12.58
CA VAL A 305 6.09 -19.09 -11.45
C VAL A 305 4.59 -19.22 -11.75
N GLY A 306 3.98 -20.30 -11.29
CA GLY A 306 2.55 -20.55 -11.47
C GLY A 306 2.15 -21.03 -12.87
N SER A 307 0.84 -21.06 -13.15
CA SER A 307 0.34 -21.49 -14.44
C SER A 307 0.60 -20.45 -15.55
N ALA A 308 0.78 -20.93 -16.80
CA ALA A 308 1.03 -20.05 -17.95
C ALA A 308 -0.09 -19.01 -18.14
N LYS A 309 -1.35 -19.40 -17.89
CA LYS A 309 -2.50 -18.50 -18.00
C LYS A 309 -2.45 -17.38 -16.95
N TRP A 310 -2.22 -17.73 -15.69
CA TRP A 310 -2.13 -16.77 -14.60
C TRP A 310 -0.94 -15.82 -14.80
N HIS A 311 0.23 -16.35 -15.15
CA HIS A 311 1.43 -15.54 -15.40
C HIS A 311 1.23 -14.56 -16.55
N LYS A 312 0.61 -15.00 -17.67
CA LYS A 312 0.28 -14.11 -18.79
C LYS A 312 -0.65 -12.98 -18.37
N GLN A 313 -1.67 -13.26 -17.56
CA GLN A 313 -2.58 -12.26 -17.02
C GLN A 313 -1.82 -11.29 -16.09
N LEU A 314 -0.98 -11.81 -15.17
CA LEU A 314 -0.16 -10.99 -14.28
C LEU A 314 0.71 -10.02 -15.07
N MET A 315 1.48 -10.51 -16.04
CA MET A 315 2.36 -9.66 -16.86
C MET A 315 1.59 -8.59 -17.65
N SER A 316 0.42 -8.93 -18.17
CA SER A 316 -0.46 -7.95 -18.83
C SER A 316 -0.87 -6.83 -17.87
N GLU A 317 -1.33 -7.19 -16.67
CA GLU A 317 -1.78 -6.21 -15.67
C GLU A 317 -0.62 -5.36 -15.11
N VAL A 318 0.54 -5.97 -14.88
CA VAL A 318 1.74 -5.24 -14.44
C VAL A 318 2.17 -4.20 -15.48
N ARG A 319 2.19 -4.56 -16.76
CA ARG A 319 2.51 -3.62 -17.85
C ARG A 319 1.47 -2.51 -17.98
N THR A 320 0.20 -2.82 -17.79
CA THR A 320 -0.88 -1.82 -17.78
C THR A 320 -0.68 -0.82 -16.62
N GLN A 321 -0.39 -1.31 -15.40
CA GLN A 321 -0.12 -0.43 -14.26
C GLN A 321 1.16 0.38 -14.44
N ALA A 322 2.22 -0.21 -15.02
CA ALA A 322 3.44 0.50 -15.35
C ALA A 322 3.20 1.64 -16.37
N ALA A 323 2.30 1.43 -17.33
CA ALA A 323 1.93 2.46 -18.30
C ALA A 323 1.10 3.59 -17.67
N TYR A 324 0.19 3.27 -16.73
CA TYR A 324 -0.58 4.29 -16.02
C TYR A 324 0.29 5.10 -15.03
N TYR A 325 1.25 4.46 -14.37
CA TYR A 325 2.06 5.04 -13.30
C TYR A 325 3.57 4.83 -13.55
N PRO A 326 4.15 5.46 -14.60
CA PRO A 326 5.54 5.20 -15.00
C PRO A 326 6.56 5.63 -13.95
N ASN A 327 6.21 6.58 -13.09
CA ASN A 327 7.10 7.11 -12.04
C ASN A 327 6.95 6.40 -10.68
N PHE A 328 6.05 5.43 -10.56
CA PHE A 328 5.77 4.78 -9.28
C PHE A 328 7.00 4.06 -8.73
N LEU A 329 7.38 4.43 -7.53
CA LEU A 329 8.56 3.96 -6.80
C LEU A 329 9.87 4.08 -7.59
N GLN A 330 9.92 4.88 -8.67
CA GLN A 330 11.20 5.21 -9.26
C GLN A 330 11.99 6.04 -8.24
N PRO A 331 13.24 5.64 -7.93
CA PRO A 331 14.05 6.45 -7.05
C PRO A 331 14.09 7.87 -7.62
N ARG A 332 13.96 8.87 -6.75
CA ARG A 332 14.47 10.18 -7.13
C ARG A 332 15.88 9.87 -7.62
N LEU A 333 16.11 10.03 -8.92
CA LEU A 333 17.48 9.99 -9.43
C LEU A 333 18.25 10.89 -8.48
N ALA A 334 19.14 10.31 -7.67
CA ALA A 334 20.06 11.13 -6.94
C ALA A 334 20.80 11.88 -8.04
N LEU A 335 20.45 13.14 -8.24
CA LEU A 335 21.16 14.01 -9.19
C LEU A 335 22.63 14.06 -8.84
N SER A 336 22.99 13.69 -7.58
CA SER A 336 24.35 13.31 -7.23
C SER A 336 24.93 12.20 -8.11
N ASP A 337 24.15 11.22 -8.56
CA ASP A 337 24.63 10.14 -9.43
C ASP A 337 24.69 10.56 -10.91
N THR A 338 23.97 11.63 -11.29
CA THR A 338 24.02 12.20 -12.65
C THR A 338 25.00 13.37 -12.77
N LEU A 339 25.32 14.03 -11.65
CA LEU A 339 26.36 15.06 -11.60
C LEU A 339 27.72 14.40 -11.40
N THR A 340 28.67 14.77 -12.23
CA THR A 340 30.06 14.35 -12.00
C THR A 340 30.59 14.96 -10.70
N PRO A 341 31.64 14.37 -10.06
CA PRO A 341 32.23 14.95 -8.86
C PRO A 341 32.63 16.43 -9.01
N MET A 342 33.11 16.81 -10.21
CA MET A 342 33.44 18.20 -10.55
C MET A 342 32.19 19.09 -10.59
N GLU A 343 31.10 18.63 -11.21
CA GLU A 343 29.84 19.37 -11.27
C GLU A 343 29.22 19.53 -9.88
N LEU A 344 29.35 18.52 -9.02
CA LEU A 344 28.87 18.60 -7.63
C LEU A 344 29.65 19.65 -6.82
N GLN A 345 30.98 19.67 -6.94
CA GLN A 345 31.81 20.69 -6.30
C GLN A 345 31.47 22.11 -6.78
N ILE A 346 31.27 22.27 -8.09
CA ILE A 346 30.87 23.56 -8.69
C ILE A 346 29.45 23.94 -8.19
N LEU A 347 28.51 23.00 -8.10
CA LEU A 347 27.17 23.25 -7.57
C LEU A 347 27.22 23.73 -6.11
N HIS A 348 28.06 23.14 -5.27
CA HIS A 348 28.29 23.61 -3.90
C HIS A 348 28.74 25.06 -3.85
N LEU A 349 29.70 25.44 -4.71
CA LEU A 349 30.18 26.83 -4.81
C LEU A 349 29.12 27.78 -5.38
N VAL A 350 28.28 27.30 -6.30
CA VAL A 350 27.10 28.03 -6.79
C VAL A 350 26.11 28.30 -5.66
N CYS A 351 25.86 27.33 -4.81
CA CYS A 351 24.96 27.47 -3.66
C CYS A 351 25.54 28.38 -2.56
N ALA A 352 26.88 28.45 -2.46
CA ALA A 352 27.60 29.39 -1.62
C ALA A 352 27.72 30.79 -2.23
N ASP A 353 26.93 31.13 -3.25
CA ASP A 353 26.85 32.41 -3.94
C ASP A 353 28.18 32.89 -4.61
N LYS A 354 29.11 31.97 -4.91
CA LYS A 354 30.35 32.26 -5.58
C LYS A 354 30.13 32.57 -7.06
N SER A 355 30.70 33.66 -7.57
CA SER A 355 30.68 33.97 -8.99
C SER A 355 31.47 32.94 -9.82
N ASN A 356 31.21 32.86 -11.12
CA ASN A 356 31.98 31.96 -12.00
C ASN A 356 33.48 32.27 -12.00
N ALA A 357 33.89 33.52 -11.79
CA ALA A 357 35.28 33.91 -11.68
C ALA A 357 35.92 33.36 -10.41
N GLU A 358 35.24 33.52 -9.24
CA GLU A 358 35.71 32.97 -7.97
C GLU A 358 35.75 31.43 -8.02
N ILE A 359 34.76 30.78 -8.67
CA ILE A 359 34.75 29.33 -8.84
C ILE A 359 35.95 28.89 -9.67
N ALA A 360 36.28 29.63 -10.75
CA ALA A 360 37.44 29.35 -11.63
C ALA A 360 38.75 29.43 -10.81
N GLU A 361 38.88 30.41 -9.95
CA GLU A 361 40.01 30.61 -9.05
C GLU A 361 40.12 29.52 -7.99
N ILE A 362 39.01 29.23 -7.29
CA ILE A 362 38.95 28.20 -6.22
C ILE A 362 39.27 26.80 -6.78
N MET A 363 38.72 26.48 -7.96
CA MET A 363 38.90 25.18 -8.59
C MET A 363 40.14 25.07 -9.45
N ASN A 364 40.90 26.18 -9.62
CA ASN A 364 42.08 26.29 -10.48
C ASN A 364 41.80 25.79 -11.92
N ILE A 365 40.67 26.25 -12.50
CA ILE A 365 40.27 25.92 -13.89
C ILE A 365 39.89 27.20 -14.65
N LYS A 366 39.82 27.11 -15.99
CA LYS A 366 39.49 28.26 -16.83
C LYS A 366 38.02 28.70 -16.61
N LEU A 367 37.76 30.00 -16.63
CA LEU A 367 36.42 30.57 -16.54
C LEU A 367 35.44 29.97 -17.58
N SER A 368 35.93 29.69 -18.79
CA SER A 368 35.14 29.03 -19.84
C SER A 368 34.70 27.63 -19.43
N THR A 369 35.58 26.87 -18.77
CA THR A 369 35.27 25.52 -18.23
C THR A 369 34.21 25.58 -17.15
N VAL A 370 34.28 26.57 -16.23
CA VAL A 370 33.24 26.79 -15.22
C VAL A 370 31.89 27.09 -15.87
N LYS A 371 31.84 27.97 -16.84
CA LYS A 371 30.60 28.29 -17.59
C LYS A 371 29.98 27.06 -18.24
N THR A 372 30.78 26.17 -18.82
CA THR A 372 30.33 24.92 -19.42
C THR A 372 29.76 23.99 -18.36
N HIS A 373 30.45 23.78 -17.23
CA HIS A 373 29.93 22.96 -16.13
C HIS A 373 28.64 23.54 -15.53
N VAL A 374 28.56 24.85 -15.30
CA VAL A 374 27.33 25.50 -14.81
C VAL A 374 26.18 25.29 -15.80
N SER A 375 26.41 25.40 -17.11
CA SER A 375 25.38 25.11 -18.11
C SER A 375 24.93 23.66 -18.07
N HIS A 376 25.85 22.69 -17.94
CA HIS A 376 25.51 21.28 -17.79
C HIS A 376 24.74 21.01 -16.50
N ILE A 377 25.14 21.63 -15.39
CA ILE A 377 24.43 21.53 -14.11
C ILE A 377 22.98 22.03 -14.25
N LEU A 378 22.79 23.23 -14.86
CA LEU A 378 21.44 23.77 -15.08
C LEU A 378 20.58 22.82 -15.92
N THR A 379 21.14 22.26 -16.99
CA THR A 379 20.45 21.27 -17.84
C THR A 379 20.11 20.01 -17.07
N LYS A 380 21.06 19.47 -16.28
CA LYS A 380 20.86 18.26 -15.49
C LYS A 380 19.86 18.47 -14.34
N LEU A 381 19.78 19.67 -13.77
CA LEU A 381 18.81 20.06 -12.75
C LEU A 381 17.44 20.44 -13.34
N ASP A 382 17.32 20.47 -14.69
CA ASP A 382 16.13 20.93 -15.42
C ASP A 382 15.67 22.33 -14.99
N VAL A 383 16.64 23.26 -14.86
CA VAL A 383 16.39 24.64 -14.47
C VAL A 383 17.05 25.61 -15.47
N LYS A 384 16.47 26.81 -15.60
CA LYS A 384 16.95 27.80 -16.58
C LYS A 384 17.88 28.84 -15.97
N ARG A 385 17.81 29.04 -14.66
CA ARG A 385 18.53 30.13 -13.98
C ARG A 385 19.37 29.59 -12.81
N ARG A 386 20.49 30.26 -12.57
CA ARG A 386 21.38 29.96 -11.44
C ARG A 386 20.67 30.01 -10.07
N SER A 387 19.75 30.95 -9.86
CA SER A 387 18.95 31.03 -8.64
C SER A 387 18.04 29.82 -8.45
N GLU A 388 17.49 29.30 -9.52
CA GLU A 388 16.67 28.09 -9.54
C GLU A 388 17.51 26.85 -9.19
N ALA A 389 18.77 26.80 -9.66
CA ALA A 389 19.69 25.71 -9.34
C ALA A 389 19.98 25.63 -7.83
N LYS A 390 20.10 26.78 -7.14
CA LYS A 390 20.27 26.82 -5.69
C LYS A 390 19.06 26.24 -4.96
N THR A 391 17.85 26.63 -5.39
CA THR A 391 16.59 26.10 -4.83
C THR A 391 16.45 24.61 -5.12
N ALA A 392 16.73 24.17 -6.36
CA ALA A 392 16.70 22.77 -6.75
C ALA A 392 17.72 21.92 -5.97
N ALA A 393 18.96 22.42 -5.83
CA ALA A 393 20.00 21.71 -5.08
C ALA A 393 19.65 21.49 -3.60
N ARG A 394 19.02 22.48 -2.95
CA ARG A 394 18.52 22.35 -1.57
C ARG A 394 17.33 21.38 -1.51
N LYS A 395 16.35 21.53 -2.41
CA LYS A 395 15.19 20.66 -2.49
C LYS A 395 15.59 19.19 -2.71
N LEU A 396 16.64 18.97 -3.48
CA LEU A 396 17.20 17.65 -3.80
C LEU A 396 18.27 17.18 -2.80
N ARG A 397 18.50 17.96 -1.73
CA ARG A 397 19.50 17.66 -0.69
C ARG A 397 20.92 17.39 -1.24
N LEU A 398 21.24 17.99 -2.37
CA LEU A 398 22.57 17.91 -2.98
C LEU A 398 23.62 18.77 -2.25
N VAL A 399 23.15 19.68 -1.42
CA VAL A 399 23.96 20.57 -0.57
C VAL A 399 23.40 20.63 0.84
N PRO A 400 24.22 20.85 1.87
CA PRO A 400 23.75 21.03 3.25
C PRO A 400 22.77 22.20 3.39
N GLU A 401 21.81 22.12 4.31
CA GLU A 401 20.76 23.14 4.50
C GLU A 401 21.29 24.53 4.89
N HIS A 402 22.51 24.63 5.38
CA HIS A 402 23.15 25.86 5.84
C HIS A 402 24.03 26.52 4.77
N LEU A 403 24.05 26.03 3.56
CA LEU A 403 24.65 26.65 2.41
C LEU A 403 23.53 27.16 1.49
#